data_67709e8ae0054b557d3d8801d18ac1b3
#
_entry.id   67709e8ae0054b557d3d8801d18ac1b3
#
_cell.length_a   1.000
_cell.length_b   1.000
_cell.length_c   1.000
_cell.angle_alpha   90.00
_cell.angle_beta   90.00
_cell.angle_gamma   90.00
#
_symmetry.space_group_name_H-M   'P 1'
#
loop_
_entity.id
_entity.type
_entity.pdbx_description
1 polymer ?
#
loop_
_entity_poly.entity_id
_entity_poly.type
_entity_poly.pdbx_seq_one_letter_code
_entity_poly.pdbx_strand_id
1 'polypeptide(L)'
;RVYVLMGDGELAEGSVWEGAMAAHQYKLDNLCAIIDRNRLQISGNTEDVMGHDDLHERFKSFGWNVIDVKDGNSMKELEKAFDTAKTVKGKPTVLIANTIKGKGSSIMENKANWHHKVPTKEEYDQIMADLKRKEEELQ
;
A
#
# COMPACT_ATOMS: atom_id res chain seq x y z
N ARG A 1 -4.77 11.24 -15.62
CA ARG A 1 -4.75 10.02 -14.81
C ARG A 1 -4.88 10.37 -13.33
N VAL A 2 -5.63 9.57 -12.60
CA VAL A 2 -5.87 9.77 -11.15
C VAL A 2 -5.22 8.61 -10.40
N TYR A 3 -4.50 8.92 -9.34
CA TYR A 3 -3.92 7.95 -8.42
C TYR A 3 -4.53 8.13 -7.03
N VAL A 4 -4.92 7.03 -6.40
CA VAL A 4 -5.48 7.01 -5.05
C VAL A 4 -4.64 6.05 -4.21
N LEU A 5 -4.02 6.55 -3.15
CA LEU A 5 -3.28 5.74 -2.19
C LEU A 5 -4.18 5.47 -0.99
N MET A 6 -4.33 4.20 -0.64
CA MET A 6 -5.13 3.72 0.48
C MET A 6 -4.30 2.81 1.37
N GLY A 7 -4.49 2.88 2.68
CA GLY A 7 -4.00 1.88 3.61
C GLY A 7 -4.84 0.60 3.54
N ASP A 8 -4.24 -0.55 3.84
CA ASP A 8 -4.99 -1.81 3.87
C ASP A 8 -6.05 -1.84 4.99
N GLY A 9 -5.79 -1.22 6.13
CA GLY A 9 -6.80 -1.04 7.18
C GLY A 9 -7.99 -0.16 6.76
N GLU A 10 -7.77 0.78 5.83
CA GLU A 10 -8.82 1.64 5.26
C GLU A 10 -9.83 0.85 4.43
N LEU A 11 -9.47 -0.31 3.93
CA LEU A 11 -10.36 -1.18 3.14
C LEU A 11 -11.52 -1.77 3.97
N ALA A 12 -11.53 -1.59 5.28
CA ALA A 12 -12.71 -1.86 6.11
C ALA A 12 -13.85 -0.83 5.92
N GLU A 13 -13.57 0.31 5.28
CA GLU A 13 -14.54 1.35 4.95
C GLU A 13 -15.45 0.91 3.79
N GLY A 14 -16.77 0.93 4.01
CA GLY A 14 -17.75 0.56 2.98
C GLY A 14 -17.69 1.43 1.72
N SER A 15 -17.39 2.74 1.88
CA SER A 15 -17.26 3.70 0.79
C SER A 15 -16.18 3.35 -0.24
N VAL A 16 -15.11 2.67 0.18
CA VAL A 16 -14.07 2.16 -0.73
C VAL A 16 -14.67 1.18 -1.74
N TRP A 17 -15.51 0.25 -1.28
CA TRP A 17 -16.13 -0.76 -2.13
C TRP A 17 -17.25 -0.19 -3.00
N GLU A 18 -17.99 0.78 -2.52
CA GLU A 18 -18.93 1.55 -3.32
C GLU A 18 -18.22 2.29 -4.46
N GLY A 19 -17.09 2.94 -4.15
CA GLY A 19 -16.22 3.57 -5.13
C GLY A 19 -15.64 2.56 -6.13
N ALA A 20 -15.27 1.37 -5.67
CA ALA A 20 -14.74 0.31 -6.52
C ALA A 20 -15.78 -0.18 -7.54
N MET A 21 -17.04 -0.37 -7.12
CA MET A 21 -18.15 -0.72 -8.03
C MET A 21 -18.40 0.38 -9.05
N ALA A 22 -18.44 1.64 -8.62
CA ALA A 22 -18.66 2.78 -9.51
C ALA A 22 -17.51 2.93 -10.54
N ALA A 23 -16.26 2.78 -10.11
CA ALA A 23 -15.10 2.85 -10.99
C ALA A 23 -15.13 1.80 -12.11
N HIS A 24 -15.55 0.57 -11.80
CA HIS A 24 -15.77 -0.46 -12.80
C HIS A 24 -16.93 -0.12 -13.74
N GLN A 25 -18.09 0.27 -13.17
CA GLN A 25 -19.28 0.62 -13.96
C GLN A 25 -19.00 1.70 -14.99
N TYR A 26 -18.23 2.74 -14.59
CA TYR A 26 -17.88 3.86 -15.47
C TYR A 26 -16.60 3.61 -16.28
N LYS A 27 -16.00 2.42 -16.21
CA LYS A 27 -14.81 2.01 -16.97
C LYS A 27 -13.65 3.01 -16.82
N LEU A 28 -13.37 3.43 -15.58
CA LEU A 28 -12.37 4.45 -15.29
C LEU A 28 -10.94 3.93 -15.51
N ASP A 29 -10.53 3.74 -16.76
CA ASP A 29 -9.21 3.22 -17.11
C ASP A 29 -8.06 4.22 -16.87
N ASN A 30 -8.39 5.43 -16.51
CA ASN A 30 -7.48 6.46 -16.03
C ASN A 30 -7.29 6.45 -14.51
N LEU A 31 -8.03 5.62 -13.76
CA LEU A 31 -7.90 5.46 -12.32
C LEU A 31 -6.93 4.32 -11.98
N CYS A 32 -5.96 4.62 -11.11
CA CYS A 32 -5.03 3.67 -10.54
C CYS A 32 -5.07 3.80 -9.01
N ALA A 33 -5.63 2.83 -8.33
CA ALA A 33 -5.57 2.72 -6.89
C ALA A 33 -4.29 1.99 -6.45
N ILE A 34 -3.72 2.38 -5.33
CA ILE A 34 -2.56 1.74 -4.71
C ILE A 34 -2.96 1.39 -3.28
N ILE A 35 -2.79 0.14 -2.89
CA ILE A 35 -3.00 -0.32 -1.52
C ILE A 35 -1.62 -0.50 -0.87
N ASP A 36 -1.35 0.31 0.15
CA ASP A 36 -0.22 0.08 1.05
C ASP A 36 -0.54 -1.12 1.95
N ARG A 37 -0.15 -2.32 1.49
CA ARG A 37 -0.43 -3.59 2.13
C ARG A 37 0.66 -3.92 3.17
N ASN A 38 0.73 -3.11 4.23
CA ASN A 38 1.69 -3.31 5.32
C ASN A 38 1.16 -4.23 6.44
N ARG A 39 -0.12 -4.64 6.38
CA ARG A 39 -0.79 -5.57 7.30
C ARG A 39 -0.96 -5.05 8.73
N LEU A 40 -0.74 -3.76 8.95
CA LEU A 40 -0.87 -3.15 10.26
C LEU A 40 -1.77 -1.93 10.22
N GLN A 41 -2.65 -1.83 11.20
CA GLN A 41 -3.49 -0.67 11.47
C GLN A 41 -3.36 -0.25 12.94
N ILE A 42 -4.06 0.81 13.36
CA ILE A 42 -3.98 1.37 14.74
C ILE A 42 -4.07 0.27 15.80
N SER A 43 -5.04 -0.66 15.64
CA SER A 43 -5.39 -1.68 16.64
C SER A 43 -4.54 -2.95 16.56
N GLY A 44 -3.67 -3.09 15.54
CA GLY A 44 -2.84 -4.28 15.35
C GLY A 44 -2.80 -4.79 13.92
N ASN A 45 -2.72 -6.10 13.76
CA ASN A 45 -2.72 -6.74 12.44
C ASN A 45 -4.09 -6.59 11.76
N THR A 46 -4.13 -6.21 10.51
CA THR A 46 -5.38 -6.03 9.74
C THR A 46 -6.21 -7.31 9.68
N GLU A 47 -5.57 -8.49 9.58
CA GLU A 47 -6.31 -9.75 9.53
C GLU A 47 -6.99 -10.11 10.87
N ASP A 48 -6.46 -9.62 11.99
CA ASP A 48 -7.04 -9.88 13.32
C ASP A 48 -8.17 -8.88 13.65
N VAL A 49 -8.16 -7.69 13.04
CA VAL A 49 -9.14 -6.63 13.31
C VAL A 49 -10.32 -6.70 12.34
N MET A 50 -10.05 -6.69 11.04
CA MET A 50 -11.04 -6.85 9.98
C MET A 50 -10.34 -7.45 8.77
N GLY A 51 -10.31 -8.79 8.70
CA GLY A 51 -9.60 -9.53 7.68
C GLY A 51 -10.08 -9.24 6.26
N HIS A 52 -9.14 -9.18 5.35
CA HIS A 52 -9.42 -8.91 3.93
C HIS A 52 -9.33 -10.16 3.06
N ASP A 53 -8.91 -11.29 3.62
CA ASP A 53 -8.67 -12.53 2.89
C ASP A 53 -7.79 -12.29 1.64
N ASP A 54 -8.26 -12.72 0.48
CA ASP A 54 -7.59 -12.50 -0.79
C ASP A 54 -8.03 -11.18 -1.44
N LEU A 55 -7.26 -10.12 -1.23
CA LEU A 55 -7.50 -8.82 -1.85
C LEU A 55 -7.44 -8.87 -3.38
N HIS A 56 -6.59 -9.74 -3.96
CA HIS A 56 -6.51 -9.92 -5.40
C HIS A 56 -7.85 -10.37 -5.97
N GLU A 57 -8.36 -11.49 -5.46
CA GLU A 57 -9.64 -12.03 -5.94
C GLU A 57 -10.80 -11.09 -5.60
N ARG A 58 -10.74 -10.37 -4.49
CA ARG A 58 -11.76 -9.40 -4.11
C ARG A 58 -11.87 -8.26 -5.12
N PHE A 59 -10.78 -7.56 -5.46
CA PHE A 59 -10.81 -6.50 -6.48
C PHE A 59 -11.09 -7.04 -7.89
N LYS A 60 -10.60 -8.22 -8.20
CA LYS A 60 -10.89 -8.89 -9.46
C LYS A 60 -12.40 -9.19 -9.62
N SER A 61 -13.09 -9.59 -8.53
CA SER A 61 -14.55 -9.82 -8.54
C SER A 61 -15.34 -8.52 -8.77
N PHE A 62 -14.78 -7.36 -8.39
CA PHE A 62 -15.32 -6.04 -8.72
C PHE A 62 -14.96 -5.58 -10.15
N GLY A 63 -14.31 -6.42 -10.96
CA GLY A 63 -13.98 -6.15 -12.36
C GLY A 63 -12.75 -5.30 -12.60
N TRP A 64 -11.91 -5.10 -11.59
CA TRP A 64 -10.65 -4.36 -11.69
C TRP A 64 -9.54 -5.19 -12.33
N ASN A 65 -8.59 -4.52 -12.97
CA ASN A 65 -7.28 -5.08 -13.24
C ASN A 65 -6.44 -5.03 -11.95
N VAL A 66 -5.90 -6.16 -11.54
CA VAL A 66 -5.13 -6.27 -10.29
C VAL A 66 -3.67 -6.55 -10.59
N ILE A 67 -2.77 -5.82 -9.97
CA ILE A 67 -1.32 -5.99 -10.08
C ILE A 67 -0.77 -6.19 -8.66
N ASP A 68 -0.25 -7.38 -8.38
CA ASP A 68 0.44 -7.66 -7.13
C ASP A 68 1.90 -7.21 -7.23
N VAL A 69 2.30 -6.28 -6.37
CA VAL A 69 3.69 -5.82 -6.22
C VAL A 69 4.29 -6.56 -5.03
N LYS A 70 5.26 -7.43 -5.29
CA LYS A 70 5.84 -8.32 -4.27
C LYS A 70 6.59 -7.54 -3.20
N ASP A 71 7.40 -6.57 -3.62
CA ASP A 71 8.07 -5.62 -2.74
C ASP A 71 7.61 -4.20 -3.05
N GLY A 72 6.61 -3.74 -2.29
CA GLY A 72 6.05 -2.39 -2.39
C GLY A 72 7.00 -1.29 -1.88
N ASN A 73 8.16 -1.64 -1.31
CA ASN A 73 9.23 -0.71 -0.98
C ASN A 73 10.31 -0.61 -2.07
N SER A 74 10.22 -1.45 -3.12
CA SER A 74 11.13 -1.41 -4.27
C SER A 74 10.64 -0.42 -5.33
N MET A 75 11.39 0.69 -5.52
CA MET A 75 11.06 1.67 -6.56
C MET A 75 10.99 1.04 -7.95
N LYS A 76 11.87 0.08 -8.25
CA LYS A 76 11.91 -0.64 -9.52
C LYS A 76 10.64 -1.47 -9.77
N GLU A 77 10.13 -2.16 -8.73
CA GLU A 77 8.89 -2.93 -8.87
C GLU A 77 7.67 -2.01 -9.01
N LEU A 78 7.63 -0.92 -8.26
CA LEU A 78 6.56 0.09 -8.36
C LEU A 78 6.54 0.74 -9.75
N GLU A 79 7.68 1.17 -10.27
CA GLU A 79 7.78 1.76 -11.62
C GLU A 79 7.21 0.80 -12.68
N LYS A 80 7.65 -0.46 -12.67
CA LYS A 80 7.13 -1.50 -13.57
C LYS A 80 5.62 -1.69 -13.43
N ALA A 81 5.10 -1.69 -12.19
CA ALA A 81 3.67 -1.85 -11.95
C ALA A 81 2.88 -0.64 -12.49
N PHE A 82 3.36 0.58 -12.27
CA PHE A 82 2.74 1.79 -12.83
C PHE A 82 2.77 1.81 -14.35
N ASP A 83 3.86 1.40 -14.97
CA ASP A 83 3.95 1.32 -16.44
C ASP A 83 2.97 0.27 -17.00
N THR A 84 2.85 -0.86 -16.33
CA THR A 84 1.82 -1.87 -16.68
C THR A 84 0.41 -1.28 -16.54
N ALA A 85 0.11 -0.59 -15.44
CA ALA A 85 -1.19 0.02 -15.22
C ALA A 85 -1.59 1.04 -16.30
N LYS A 86 -0.63 1.77 -16.86
CA LYS A 86 -0.86 2.73 -17.96
C LYS A 86 -1.36 2.08 -19.25
N THR A 87 -1.05 0.81 -19.46
CA THR A 87 -1.44 0.08 -20.69
C THR A 87 -2.86 -0.46 -20.64
N VAL A 88 -3.44 -0.60 -19.45
CA VAL A 88 -4.78 -1.18 -19.25
C VAL A 88 -5.85 -0.21 -19.76
N LYS A 89 -6.85 -0.76 -20.48
CA LYS A 89 -7.97 -0.02 -21.05
C LYS A 89 -9.31 -0.62 -20.65
N GLY A 90 -10.30 0.27 -20.54
CA GLY A 90 -11.69 -0.10 -20.30
C GLY A 90 -12.00 -0.56 -18.88
N LYS A 91 -11.06 -0.52 -17.95
CA LYS A 91 -11.28 -0.83 -16.52
C LYS A 91 -10.23 -0.18 -15.62
N PRO A 92 -10.58 0.13 -14.36
CA PRO A 92 -9.63 0.65 -13.39
C PRO A 92 -8.56 -0.38 -13.02
N THR A 93 -7.43 0.09 -12.52
CA THR A 93 -6.33 -0.75 -12.03
C THR A 93 -6.09 -0.52 -10.55
N VAL A 94 -5.83 -1.59 -9.81
CA VAL A 94 -5.33 -1.55 -8.43
C VAL A 94 -3.97 -2.22 -8.33
N LEU A 95 -3.03 -1.58 -7.67
CA LEU A 95 -1.75 -2.13 -7.25
C LEU A 95 -1.86 -2.56 -5.79
N ILE A 96 -1.62 -3.82 -5.49
CA ILE A 96 -1.51 -4.32 -4.12
C ILE A 96 -0.03 -4.35 -3.78
N ALA A 97 0.45 -3.30 -3.13
CA ALA A 97 1.86 -3.12 -2.81
C ALA A 97 2.17 -3.72 -1.43
N ASN A 98 2.82 -4.89 -1.39
CA ASN A 98 3.24 -5.51 -0.14
C ASN A 98 4.42 -4.74 0.43
N THR A 99 4.17 -3.95 1.46
CA THR A 99 5.13 -3.06 2.11
C THR A 99 5.48 -3.51 3.51
N ILE A 100 6.50 -2.91 4.05
CA ILE A 100 6.88 -3.04 5.47
C ILE A 100 6.65 -1.68 6.12
N LYS A 101 5.74 -1.61 7.11
CA LYS A 101 5.52 -0.40 7.88
C LYS A 101 6.81 0.03 8.56
N GLY A 102 7.19 1.31 8.41
CA GLY A 102 8.42 1.86 8.99
C GLY A 102 9.71 1.37 8.34
N LYS A 103 9.64 0.90 7.08
CA LYS A 103 10.80 0.39 6.31
C LYS A 103 11.97 1.35 6.37
N GLY A 104 13.14 0.83 6.74
CA GLY A 104 14.36 1.60 6.84
C GLY A 104 14.82 1.84 8.28
N SER A 105 13.91 1.75 9.26
CA SER A 105 14.23 1.97 10.67
C SER A 105 14.10 0.70 11.49
N SER A 106 15.17 0.28 12.15
CA SER A 106 15.21 -0.92 13.01
C SER A 106 14.21 -0.89 14.17
N ILE A 107 13.87 0.30 14.64
CA ILE A 107 12.94 0.48 15.75
C ILE A 107 11.48 0.64 15.31
N MET A 108 11.22 0.88 14.00
CA MET A 108 9.87 1.11 13.47
C MET A 108 9.31 -0.08 12.68
N GLU A 109 10.17 -0.85 12.00
CA GLU A 109 9.74 -1.91 11.08
C GLU A 109 8.77 -2.88 11.76
N ASN A 110 7.62 -3.11 11.09
CA ASN A 110 6.55 -4.03 11.51
C ASN A 110 5.97 -3.75 12.92
N LYS A 111 5.93 -2.51 13.35
CA LYS A 111 5.38 -2.15 14.66
C LYS A 111 4.17 -1.24 14.53
N ALA A 112 2.99 -1.74 14.94
CA ALA A 112 1.72 -1.01 14.88
C ALA A 112 1.71 0.27 15.73
N ASN A 113 2.43 0.29 16.87
CA ASN A 113 2.49 1.46 17.76
C ASN A 113 3.13 2.71 17.12
N TRP A 114 3.76 2.58 15.97
CA TRP A 114 4.26 3.70 15.17
C TRP A 114 3.24 4.28 14.19
N HIS A 115 1.98 3.83 14.23
CA HIS A 115 0.97 4.31 13.29
C HIS A 115 0.76 5.84 13.36
N HIS A 116 0.82 6.40 14.58
CA HIS A 116 0.70 7.86 14.80
C HIS A 116 1.60 8.36 15.94
N LYS A 117 2.65 7.61 16.25
CA LYS A 117 3.61 8.01 17.29
C LYS A 117 4.61 9.04 16.74
N VAL A 118 4.85 10.10 17.52
CA VAL A 118 5.95 11.03 17.29
C VAL A 118 7.19 10.49 18.02
N PRO A 119 8.35 10.38 17.38
CA PRO A 119 9.57 9.88 18.02
C PRO A 119 10.08 10.84 19.10
N THR A 120 10.66 10.29 20.17
CA THR A 120 11.51 11.07 21.09
C THR A 120 12.79 11.50 20.40
N LYS A 121 13.59 12.34 21.06
CA LYS A 121 14.90 12.77 20.50
C LYS A 121 15.82 11.58 20.26
N GLU A 122 15.91 10.67 21.22
CA GLU A 122 16.75 9.47 21.14
C GLU A 122 16.28 8.52 20.03
N GLU A 123 14.95 8.30 19.91
CA GLU A 123 14.37 7.51 18.84
C GLU A 123 14.62 8.15 17.47
N TYR A 124 14.48 9.47 17.37
CA TYR A 124 14.80 10.20 16.15
C TYR A 124 16.25 10.01 15.72
N ASP A 125 17.20 10.16 16.66
CA ASP A 125 18.62 9.99 16.38
C ASP A 125 18.94 8.56 15.89
N GLN A 126 18.30 7.55 16.48
CA GLN A 126 18.41 6.16 16.04
C GLN A 126 17.85 5.96 14.63
N ILE A 127 16.65 6.50 14.34
CA ILE A 127 16.03 6.43 13.01
C ILE A 127 16.94 7.06 11.95
N MET A 128 17.49 8.24 12.23
CA MET A 128 18.38 8.95 11.31
C MET A 128 19.69 8.20 11.08
N ALA A 129 20.24 7.56 12.11
CA ALA A 129 21.44 6.72 11.96
C ALA A 129 21.16 5.48 11.08
N ASP A 130 20.01 4.83 11.24
CA ASP A 130 19.59 3.69 10.41
C ASP A 130 19.44 4.10 8.93
N LEU A 131 18.78 5.23 8.68
CA LEU A 131 18.56 5.75 7.32
C LEU A 131 19.86 6.14 6.64
N LYS A 132 20.77 6.80 7.36
CA LYS A 132 22.09 7.19 6.84
C LYS A 132 22.92 5.96 6.44
N ARG A 133 22.94 4.92 7.28
CA ARG A 133 23.64 3.67 6.94
C ARG A 133 23.08 3.04 5.66
N LYS A 134 21.74 3.05 5.49
CA LYS A 134 21.11 2.51 4.27
C LYS A 134 21.40 3.36 3.04
N GLU A 135 21.49 4.66 3.17
CA GLU A 135 21.91 5.55 2.07
C GLU A 135 23.34 5.24 1.61
N GLU A 136 24.25 4.97 2.55
CA GLU A 136 25.63 4.57 2.24
C GLU A 136 25.71 3.21 1.53
N GLU A 137 24.78 2.27 1.83
CA GLU A 137 24.70 0.96 1.17
C GLU A 137 24.16 1.03 -0.29
N LEU A 138 23.53 2.15 -0.67
CA LEU A 138 22.96 2.35 -2.02
C LEU A 138 23.92 3.07 -2.98
N GLN A 139 25.03 3.60 -2.48
CA GLN A 139 26.06 4.27 -3.28
C GLN A 139 27.13 3.28 -3.77
#